data_a3d56e2d735d1919fbd326ceddb3c04e
#
_entry.id   a3d56e2d735d1919fbd326ceddb3c04e
#
_cell.length_a   1.000
_cell.length_b   1.000
_cell.length_c   1.000
_cell.angle_alpha   90.00
_cell.angle_beta   90.00
_cell.angle_gamma   90.00
#
_symmetry.space_group_name_H-M   'P 1'
#
loop_
_entity.id
_entity.type
_entity.pdbx_description
1 polymer ?
#
loop_
_entity_poly.entity_id
_entity_poly.type
_entity_poly.pdbx_seq_one_letter_code
_entity_poly.pdbx_strand_id
1 'polypeptide(L)'
;MSSEQTREVYERARLGQSVTLGARPAVLAVDFSRGFTDPECAMGADLTKEVEATRGLLDVAREAELPVIFTTIGFEENLKDGSLWLEKAPGLAELQVGGKWVEIDPRLGRREEETIILKKGASAFFGTNLPSILVSQHVDTIIMCGATTSGCIRATAIDLLQYGYPTLVPRECVGDRAQEPHEANLFDIQAKYADVVSAEEASAYIESVARKSGASV
;
A
#
# COMPACT_ATOMS: atom_id res chain seq x y z
N MET A 1 25.54 6.96 -13.53
CA MET A 1 24.84 7.98 -14.34
C MET A 1 24.44 9.11 -13.41
N SER A 2 24.49 10.37 -13.84
CA SER A 2 23.92 11.48 -13.08
C SER A 2 22.39 11.37 -13.05
N SER A 3 21.72 12.03 -12.10
CA SER A 3 20.25 12.08 -12.03
C SER A 3 19.62 12.64 -13.30
N GLU A 4 20.31 13.54 -13.98
CA GLU A 4 19.90 14.15 -15.26
C GLU A 4 19.96 13.16 -16.42
N GLN A 5 21.05 12.42 -16.55
CA GLN A 5 21.17 11.34 -17.55
C GLN A 5 20.11 10.25 -17.37
N THR A 6 19.74 9.93 -16.13
CA THR A 6 18.67 8.98 -15.86
C THR A 6 17.32 9.51 -16.35
N ARG A 7 16.99 10.79 -16.09
CA ARG A 7 15.75 11.42 -16.59
C ARG A 7 15.68 11.39 -18.11
N GLU A 8 16.71 11.84 -18.81
CA GLU A 8 16.76 11.83 -20.28
C GLU A 8 16.49 10.44 -20.88
N VAL A 9 17.04 9.38 -20.27
CA VAL A 9 16.80 8.00 -20.71
C VAL A 9 15.34 7.59 -20.52
N TYR A 10 14.72 7.94 -19.38
CA TYR A 10 13.34 7.60 -19.09
C TYR A 10 12.34 8.41 -19.94
N GLU A 11 12.60 9.70 -20.16
CA GLU A 11 11.80 10.56 -21.04
C GLU A 11 11.83 10.04 -22.49
N ARG A 12 13.03 9.69 -23.00
CA ARG A 12 13.17 9.08 -24.33
C ARG A 12 12.38 7.77 -24.45
N ALA A 13 12.34 6.97 -23.38
CA ALA A 13 11.58 5.73 -23.32
C ALA A 13 10.07 5.95 -23.09
N ARG A 14 9.63 7.20 -22.88
CA ARG A 14 8.26 7.60 -22.56
C ARG A 14 7.69 6.88 -21.32
N LEU A 15 8.53 6.64 -20.32
CA LEU A 15 8.15 6.10 -19.03
C LEU A 15 7.53 7.18 -18.12
N GLY A 16 6.74 6.77 -17.11
CA GLY A 16 6.16 7.67 -16.12
C GLY A 16 4.93 8.44 -16.59
N GLN A 17 4.22 7.93 -17.62
CA GLN A 17 2.95 8.52 -18.05
C GLN A 17 1.86 8.17 -17.03
N SER A 18 1.04 9.15 -16.66
CA SER A 18 -0.10 8.95 -15.77
C SER A 18 -1.18 8.10 -16.43
N VAL A 19 -1.88 7.31 -15.61
CA VAL A 19 -2.98 6.47 -16.04
C VAL A 19 -4.33 7.14 -15.76
N THR A 20 -5.35 6.77 -16.55
CA THR A 20 -6.71 7.26 -16.31
C THR A 20 -7.30 6.59 -15.09
N LEU A 21 -7.71 7.38 -14.11
CA LEU A 21 -8.39 6.92 -12.90
C LEU A 21 -9.87 6.66 -13.17
N GLY A 22 -10.43 5.69 -12.47
CA GLY A 22 -11.85 5.35 -12.53
C GLY A 22 -12.74 6.21 -11.61
N ALA A 23 -13.88 5.68 -11.26
CA ALA A 23 -14.90 6.38 -10.47
C ALA A 23 -15.27 5.64 -9.16
N ARG A 24 -14.70 4.46 -8.93
CA ARG A 24 -14.96 3.62 -7.75
C ARG A 24 -13.64 3.19 -7.09
N PRO A 25 -12.94 4.15 -6.47
CA PRO A 25 -11.68 3.84 -5.79
C PRO A 25 -11.90 3.06 -4.49
N ALA A 26 -10.83 2.35 -4.08
CA ALA A 26 -10.68 1.81 -2.74
C ALA A 26 -9.32 2.23 -2.15
N VAL A 27 -9.23 2.34 -0.82
CA VAL A 27 -7.96 2.52 -0.13
C VAL A 27 -7.44 1.15 0.31
N LEU A 28 -6.20 0.83 -0.10
CA LEU A 28 -5.48 -0.38 0.29
C LEU A 28 -4.30 0.00 1.20
N ALA A 29 -4.46 -0.26 2.50
CA ALA A 29 -3.43 -0.04 3.50
C ALA A 29 -2.60 -1.32 3.68
N VAL A 30 -1.42 -1.38 3.04
CA VAL A 30 -0.56 -2.55 2.99
C VAL A 30 0.37 -2.57 4.20
N ASP A 31 0.20 -3.58 5.07
CA ASP A 31 1.11 -3.92 6.17
C ASP A 31 1.49 -2.78 7.13
N PHE A 32 0.63 -1.80 7.32
CA PHE A 32 0.74 -0.90 8.45
C PHE A 32 0.29 -1.61 9.74
N SER A 33 0.94 -2.73 10.04
CA SER A 33 0.85 -3.42 11.31
C SER A 33 1.95 -2.96 12.26
N ARG A 34 1.78 -3.19 13.56
CA ARG A 34 2.76 -2.82 14.58
C ARG A 34 4.14 -3.42 14.29
N GLY A 35 4.20 -4.59 13.66
CA GLY A 35 5.46 -5.22 13.27
C GLY A 35 6.28 -4.43 12.24
N PHE A 36 5.66 -3.48 11.50
CA PHE A 36 6.36 -2.62 10.54
C PHE A 36 6.45 -1.16 10.99
N THR A 37 5.59 -0.71 11.92
CA THR A 37 5.52 0.67 12.37
C THR A 37 6.10 0.93 13.76
N ASP A 38 6.52 -0.13 14.45
CA ASP A 38 7.11 -0.07 15.79
C ASP A 38 8.58 -0.53 15.72
N PRO A 39 9.56 0.33 16.04
CA PRO A 39 10.98 -0.01 15.99
C PRO A 39 11.41 -1.07 17.01
N GLU A 40 10.56 -1.47 17.97
CA GLU A 40 10.84 -2.60 18.85
C GLU A 40 10.79 -3.95 18.11
N CYS A 41 10.06 -4.05 17.00
CA CYS A 41 10.07 -5.25 16.16
C CYS A 41 11.27 -5.24 15.22
N ALA A 42 11.92 -6.39 15.00
CA ALA A 42 13.06 -6.49 14.08
C ALA A 42 12.72 -6.03 12.64
N MET A 43 11.46 -6.16 12.24
CA MET A 43 10.97 -5.70 10.93
C MET A 43 10.47 -4.25 10.93
N GLY A 44 10.41 -3.62 12.09
CA GLY A 44 9.82 -2.30 12.28
C GLY A 44 10.76 -1.12 11.97
N ALA A 45 10.15 0.04 11.81
CA ALA A 45 10.80 1.34 11.73
C ALA A 45 9.89 2.40 12.35
N ASP A 46 10.44 3.58 12.69
CA ASP A 46 9.60 4.72 13.05
C ASP A 46 8.95 5.30 11.78
N LEU A 47 7.71 4.90 11.55
CA LEU A 47 6.87 5.39 10.45
C LEU A 47 5.73 6.28 10.97
N THR A 48 5.96 7.01 12.05
CA THR A 48 4.93 7.85 12.69
C THR A 48 4.31 8.83 11.71
N LYS A 49 5.11 9.52 10.88
CA LYS A 49 4.62 10.50 9.92
C LYS A 49 3.75 9.88 8.84
N GLU A 50 4.15 8.73 8.33
CA GLU A 50 3.44 8.00 7.28
C GLU A 50 2.12 7.42 7.81
N VAL A 51 2.10 6.94 9.05
CA VAL A 51 0.89 6.48 9.74
C VAL A 51 -0.08 7.63 9.97
N GLU A 52 0.40 8.80 10.44
CA GLU A 52 -0.43 9.99 10.64
C GLU A 52 -1.02 10.52 9.31
N ALA A 53 -0.21 10.60 8.26
CA ALA A 53 -0.67 11.01 6.93
C ALA A 53 -1.72 10.03 6.38
N THR A 54 -1.47 8.71 6.55
CA THR A 54 -2.42 7.68 6.14
C THR A 54 -3.71 7.76 6.95
N ARG A 55 -3.66 8.06 8.23
CA ARG A 55 -4.87 8.24 9.06
C ARG A 55 -5.74 9.37 8.48
N GLY A 56 -5.15 10.51 8.11
CA GLY A 56 -5.88 11.61 7.47
C GLY A 56 -6.55 11.17 6.16
N LEU A 57 -5.83 10.45 5.31
CA LEU A 57 -6.35 9.92 4.05
C LEU A 57 -7.50 8.92 4.27
N LEU A 58 -7.38 8.04 5.27
CA LEU A 58 -8.43 7.09 5.64
C LEU A 58 -9.69 7.80 6.13
N ASP A 59 -9.56 8.90 6.87
CA ASP A 59 -10.72 9.66 7.34
C ASP A 59 -11.48 10.28 6.16
N VAL A 60 -10.79 10.85 5.16
CA VAL A 60 -11.41 11.35 3.91
C VAL A 60 -12.09 10.21 3.12
N ALA A 61 -11.45 9.04 3.02
CA ALA A 61 -12.03 7.88 2.34
C ALA A 61 -13.30 7.37 3.05
N ARG A 62 -13.28 7.35 4.38
CA ARG A 62 -14.42 6.93 5.21
C ARG A 62 -15.60 7.90 5.14
N GLU A 63 -15.34 9.20 5.07
CA GLU A 63 -16.37 10.23 4.82
C GLU A 63 -17.02 10.09 3.44
N ALA A 64 -16.23 9.63 2.46
CA ALA A 64 -16.69 9.34 1.11
C ALA A 64 -17.30 7.92 0.95
N GLU A 65 -17.43 7.16 2.04
CA GLU A 65 -17.96 5.78 2.07
C GLU A 65 -17.21 4.81 1.15
N LEU A 66 -15.90 5.06 0.90
CA LEU A 66 -15.08 4.19 0.08
C LEU A 66 -14.68 2.91 0.82
N PRO A 67 -14.50 1.80 0.10
CA PRO A 67 -13.90 0.59 0.67
C PRO A 67 -12.50 0.85 1.21
N VAL A 68 -12.25 0.41 2.46
CA VAL A 68 -10.94 0.41 3.09
C VAL A 68 -10.54 -1.02 3.38
N ILE A 69 -9.38 -1.41 2.85
CA ILE A 69 -8.85 -2.77 2.96
C ILE A 69 -7.45 -2.70 3.56
N PHE A 70 -7.24 -3.46 4.62
CA PHE A 70 -5.93 -3.60 5.25
C PHE A 70 -5.31 -4.95 4.89
N THR A 71 -3.98 -5.00 4.84
CA THR A 71 -3.25 -6.26 4.87
C THR A 71 -2.33 -6.32 6.07
N THR A 72 -2.00 -7.52 6.50
CA THR A 72 -0.96 -7.80 7.47
C THR A 72 -0.25 -9.10 7.11
N ILE A 73 1.06 -9.18 7.44
CA ILE A 73 1.81 -10.41 7.30
C ILE A 73 1.78 -11.15 8.64
N GLY A 74 1.50 -12.45 8.60
CA GLY A 74 1.59 -13.26 9.81
C GLY A 74 1.79 -14.73 9.47
N PHE A 75 2.62 -15.41 10.27
CA PHE A 75 2.96 -16.81 10.11
C PHE A 75 2.45 -17.63 11.29
N GLU A 76 2.21 -18.92 11.07
CA GLU A 76 1.90 -19.87 12.12
C GLU A 76 3.10 -20.02 13.06
N GLU A 77 2.88 -20.40 14.31
CA GLU A 77 3.93 -20.58 15.32
C GLU A 77 5.05 -21.54 14.87
N ASN A 78 4.69 -22.56 14.10
CA ASN A 78 5.64 -23.53 13.56
C ASN A 78 6.43 -23.03 12.34
N LEU A 79 6.12 -21.85 11.81
CA LEU A 79 6.76 -21.17 10.67
C LEU A 79 6.81 -21.95 9.35
N LYS A 80 6.07 -23.07 9.22
CA LYS A 80 6.10 -23.92 8.02
C LYS A 80 5.38 -23.28 6.83
N ASP A 81 4.58 -22.26 7.07
CA ASP A 81 3.86 -21.50 6.07
C ASP A 81 4.64 -20.26 5.57
N GLY A 82 5.83 -20.02 6.09
CA GLY A 82 6.66 -18.87 5.75
C GLY A 82 7.57 -19.04 4.53
N SER A 83 7.71 -20.27 4.02
CA SER A 83 8.48 -20.62 2.84
C SER A 83 9.94 -20.05 2.83
N LEU A 84 10.52 -19.92 1.64
CA LEU A 84 11.90 -19.40 1.44
C LEU A 84 12.08 -17.95 1.96
N TRP A 85 10.98 -17.19 2.10
CA TRP A 85 11.09 -15.80 2.54
C TRP A 85 11.59 -15.67 3.98
N LEU A 86 11.25 -16.61 4.87
CA LEU A 86 11.80 -16.65 6.24
C LEU A 86 13.31 -16.93 6.28
N GLU A 87 13.84 -17.67 5.30
CA GLU A 87 15.29 -17.85 5.18
C GLU A 87 16.00 -16.57 4.73
N LYS A 88 15.37 -15.82 3.80
CA LYS A 88 15.90 -14.57 3.26
C LYS A 88 15.79 -13.41 4.25
N ALA A 89 14.72 -13.37 5.03
CA ALA A 89 14.40 -12.32 5.99
C ALA A 89 13.94 -12.92 7.34
N PRO A 90 14.87 -13.46 8.15
CA PRO A 90 14.52 -14.18 9.37
C PRO A 90 13.73 -13.37 10.40
N GLY A 91 13.86 -12.04 10.41
CA GLY A 91 13.08 -11.15 11.28
C GLY A 91 11.56 -11.26 11.08
N LEU A 92 11.11 -11.74 9.91
CA LEU A 92 9.69 -12.02 9.67
C LEU A 92 9.11 -13.09 10.60
N ALA A 93 9.93 -13.94 11.21
CA ALA A 93 9.49 -14.96 12.17
C ALA A 93 8.84 -14.38 13.44
N GLU A 94 9.06 -13.10 13.74
CA GLU A 94 8.39 -12.41 14.85
C GLU A 94 6.91 -12.11 14.55
N LEU A 95 6.51 -12.10 13.28
CA LEU A 95 5.15 -11.78 12.84
C LEU A 95 4.26 -13.03 12.94
N GLN A 96 3.93 -13.45 14.15
CA GLN A 96 3.11 -14.63 14.39
C GLN A 96 1.63 -14.27 14.49
N VAL A 97 0.78 -15.10 13.88
CA VAL A 97 -0.69 -14.95 13.94
C VAL A 97 -1.16 -14.92 15.37
N GLY A 98 -1.98 -13.93 15.72
CA GLY A 98 -2.46 -13.72 17.09
C GLY A 98 -1.49 -12.97 18.01
N GLY A 99 -0.27 -12.67 17.53
CA GLY A 99 0.70 -11.85 18.26
C GLY A 99 0.51 -10.34 18.00
N LYS A 100 1.08 -9.51 18.89
CA LYS A 100 0.95 -8.04 18.80
C LYS A 100 1.47 -7.44 17.50
N TRP A 101 2.44 -8.09 16.86
CA TRP A 101 3.12 -7.55 15.68
C TRP A 101 2.30 -7.64 14.39
N VAL A 102 1.29 -8.52 14.34
CA VAL A 102 0.38 -8.65 13.20
C VAL A 102 -0.86 -7.76 13.33
N GLU A 103 -1.06 -7.11 14.47
CA GLU A 103 -2.15 -6.16 14.68
C GLU A 103 -1.92 -4.91 13.82
N ILE A 104 -3.00 -4.41 13.18
CA ILE A 104 -2.97 -3.12 12.49
C ILE A 104 -2.60 -2.03 13.49
N ASP A 105 -1.77 -1.10 13.09
CA ASP A 105 -1.36 0.02 13.96
C ASP A 105 -2.60 0.77 14.48
N PRO A 106 -2.80 0.85 15.79
CA PRO A 106 -4.01 1.44 16.37
C PRO A 106 -4.17 2.93 16.03
N ARG A 107 -3.09 3.63 15.70
CA ARG A 107 -3.14 5.04 15.27
C ARG A 107 -3.94 5.24 13.98
N LEU A 108 -4.07 4.22 13.14
CA LEU A 108 -4.90 4.25 11.92
C LEU A 108 -6.40 4.21 12.23
N GLY A 109 -6.78 3.87 13.47
CA GLY A 109 -8.17 3.80 13.90
C GLY A 109 -9.02 2.89 13.03
N ARG A 110 -8.51 1.69 12.71
CA ARG A 110 -9.24 0.70 11.92
C ARG A 110 -10.63 0.46 12.53
N ARG A 111 -11.65 0.44 11.68
CA ARG A 111 -13.02 0.13 12.05
C ARG A 111 -13.29 -1.38 11.96
N GLU A 112 -14.22 -1.89 12.74
CA GLU A 112 -14.50 -3.33 12.83
C GLU A 112 -14.99 -3.91 11.48
N GLU A 113 -15.78 -3.14 10.75
CA GLU A 113 -16.32 -3.50 9.43
C GLU A 113 -15.27 -3.48 8.30
N GLU A 114 -14.10 -2.87 8.50
CA GLU A 114 -13.05 -2.80 7.49
C GLU A 114 -12.31 -4.12 7.35
N THR A 115 -12.12 -4.55 6.12
CA THR A 115 -11.51 -5.85 5.79
C THR A 115 -10.03 -5.90 6.17
N ILE A 116 -9.60 -7.00 6.79
CA ILE A 116 -8.18 -7.34 6.95
C ILE A 116 -7.88 -8.61 6.17
N ILE A 117 -6.81 -8.58 5.38
CA ILE A 117 -6.27 -9.73 4.67
C ILE A 117 -4.95 -10.16 5.31
N LEU A 118 -4.89 -11.36 5.84
CA LEU A 118 -3.65 -11.98 6.27
C LEU A 118 -2.94 -12.56 5.05
N LYS A 119 -1.69 -12.16 4.82
CA LYS A 119 -0.88 -12.65 3.71
C LYS A 119 0.44 -13.27 4.15
N LYS A 120 1.02 -14.08 3.28
CA LYS A 120 2.27 -14.83 3.49
C LYS A 120 3.38 -14.39 2.52
N GLY A 121 3.07 -13.53 1.58
CA GLY A 121 3.99 -13.02 0.57
C GLY A 121 4.09 -11.50 0.57
N ALA A 122 5.01 -10.94 -0.20
CA ALA A 122 5.23 -9.49 -0.27
C ALA A 122 4.03 -8.78 -0.89
N SER A 123 3.54 -9.23 -2.05
CA SER A 123 2.38 -8.65 -2.69
C SER A 123 1.09 -8.95 -1.93
N ALA A 124 0.18 -7.97 -1.87
CA ALA A 124 -1.17 -8.15 -1.34
C ALA A 124 -2.03 -9.09 -2.19
N PHE A 125 -1.62 -9.39 -3.41
CA PHE A 125 -2.32 -10.30 -4.33
C PHE A 125 -1.88 -11.76 -4.19
N PHE A 126 -0.59 -11.99 -3.94
CA PHE A 126 -0.04 -13.33 -3.97
C PHE A 126 -0.62 -14.22 -2.86
N GLY A 127 -1.38 -15.25 -3.27
CA GLY A 127 -1.98 -16.22 -2.37
C GLY A 127 -3.10 -15.67 -1.47
N THR A 128 -3.72 -14.55 -1.85
CA THR A 128 -4.82 -13.94 -1.11
C THR A 128 -6.12 -13.90 -1.93
N ASN A 129 -7.22 -13.52 -1.27
CA ASN A 129 -8.50 -13.29 -1.93
C ASN A 129 -8.74 -11.81 -2.30
N LEU A 130 -7.70 -10.95 -2.25
CA LEU A 130 -7.83 -9.53 -2.62
C LEU A 130 -8.48 -9.33 -4.00
N PRO A 131 -8.10 -10.05 -5.08
CA PRO A 131 -8.73 -9.88 -6.38
C PRO A 131 -10.24 -10.07 -6.34
N SER A 132 -10.72 -11.10 -5.62
CA SER A 132 -12.16 -11.37 -5.49
C SER A 132 -12.90 -10.27 -4.73
N ILE A 133 -12.27 -9.71 -3.69
CA ILE A 133 -12.83 -8.59 -2.91
C ILE A 133 -12.97 -7.36 -3.80
N LEU A 134 -11.92 -6.98 -4.54
CA LEU A 134 -11.95 -5.81 -5.43
C LEU A 134 -13.03 -5.94 -6.51
N VAL A 135 -13.13 -7.11 -7.13
CA VAL A 135 -14.17 -7.37 -8.15
C VAL A 135 -15.58 -7.32 -7.56
N SER A 136 -15.80 -7.95 -6.39
CA SER A 136 -17.13 -7.99 -5.76
C SER A 136 -17.61 -6.61 -5.30
N GLN A 137 -16.69 -5.72 -4.96
CA GLN A 137 -16.97 -4.34 -4.58
C GLN A 137 -16.93 -3.37 -5.77
N HIS A 138 -16.77 -3.88 -7.00
CA HIS A 138 -16.70 -3.10 -8.23
C HIS A 138 -15.61 -2.02 -8.21
N VAL A 139 -14.52 -2.25 -7.51
CA VAL A 139 -13.39 -1.33 -7.45
C VAL A 139 -12.72 -1.23 -8.82
N ASP A 140 -12.39 -0.02 -9.23
CA ASP A 140 -11.74 0.27 -10.52
C ASP A 140 -10.46 1.11 -10.40
N THR A 141 -10.12 1.55 -9.20
CA THR A 141 -8.91 2.34 -8.91
C THR A 141 -8.46 2.06 -7.48
N ILE A 142 -7.15 2.07 -7.24
CA ILE A 142 -6.59 1.86 -5.90
C ILE A 142 -5.81 3.11 -5.44
N ILE A 143 -6.01 3.48 -4.19
CA ILE A 143 -5.15 4.41 -3.47
C ILE A 143 -4.37 3.56 -2.47
N MET A 144 -3.08 3.37 -2.71
CA MET A 144 -2.24 2.44 -1.95
C MET A 144 -1.33 3.18 -0.98
N CYS A 145 -1.41 2.83 0.30
CA CYS A 145 -0.53 3.29 1.37
C CYS A 145 0.04 2.10 2.15
N GLY A 146 1.04 2.32 2.98
CA GLY A 146 1.59 1.23 3.79
C GLY A 146 3.11 1.12 3.84
N ALA A 147 3.58 -0.06 4.20
CA ALA A 147 4.98 -0.42 4.37
C ALA A 147 5.30 -1.82 3.78
N THR A 148 6.53 -2.06 3.34
CA THR A 148 7.59 -1.09 3.10
C THR A 148 7.67 -0.75 1.63
N THR A 149 8.07 0.47 1.31
CA THR A 149 8.09 0.97 -0.08
C THR A 149 8.85 0.06 -1.02
N SER A 150 10.05 -0.41 -0.61
CA SER A 150 10.90 -1.31 -1.40
C SER A 150 10.43 -2.77 -1.41
N GLY A 151 9.50 -3.13 -0.54
CA GLY A 151 9.00 -4.50 -0.35
C GLY A 151 7.55 -4.66 -0.82
N CYS A 152 6.65 -4.67 0.16
CA CYS A 152 5.24 -4.99 -0.08
C CYS A 152 4.51 -3.97 -0.95
N ILE A 153 4.84 -2.68 -0.83
CA ILE A 153 4.29 -1.62 -1.66
C ILE A 153 4.70 -1.83 -3.13
N ARG A 154 6.00 -1.99 -3.41
CA ARG A 154 6.47 -2.23 -4.78
C ARG A 154 5.89 -3.51 -5.37
N ALA A 155 5.89 -4.61 -4.60
CA ALA A 155 5.36 -5.90 -5.07
C ALA A 155 3.85 -5.79 -5.40
N THR A 156 3.09 -5.10 -4.56
CA THR A 156 1.66 -4.88 -4.76
C THR A 156 1.39 -3.93 -5.94
N ALA A 157 2.20 -2.88 -6.14
CA ALA A 157 2.08 -1.96 -7.28
C ALA A 157 2.26 -2.69 -8.62
N ILE A 158 3.21 -3.62 -8.69
CA ILE A 158 3.44 -4.44 -9.88
C ILE A 158 2.19 -5.29 -10.18
N ASP A 159 1.64 -5.97 -9.19
CA ASP A 159 0.46 -6.80 -9.39
C ASP A 159 -0.78 -5.96 -9.72
N LEU A 160 -0.99 -4.83 -9.05
CA LEU A 160 -2.09 -3.91 -9.38
C LEU A 160 -2.07 -3.51 -10.86
N LEU A 161 -0.91 -3.10 -11.38
CA LEU A 161 -0.75 -2.80 -12.80
C LEU A 161 -1.10 -4.01 -13.69
N GLN A 162 -0.61 -5.20 -13.33
CA GLN A 162 -0.83 -6.43 -14.12
C GLN A 162 -2.28 -6.90 -14.08
N TYR A 163 -3.00 -6.64 -12.99
CA TYR A 163 -4.44 -6.87 -12.86
C TYR A 163 -5.30 -5.75 -13.46
N GLY A 164 -4.69 -4.67 -13.96
CA GLY A 164 -5.39 -3.58 -14.65
C GLY A 164 -6.00 -2.53 -13.72
N TYR A 165 -5.51 -2.39 -12.50
CA TYR A 165 -5.95 -1.36 -11.57
C TYR A 165 -5.06 -0.11 -11.64
N PRO A 166 -5.56 1.03 -12.18
CA PRO A 166 -4.94 2.34 -11.99
C PRO A 166 -4.69 2.58 -10.51
N THR A 167 -3.48 3.03 -10.17
CA THR A 167 -3.09 3.13 -8.75
C THR A 167 -2.42 4.46 -8.46
N LEU A 168 -2.88 5.13 -7.40
CA LEU A 168 -2.22 6.26 -6.77
C LEU A 168 -1.44 5.79 -5.54
N VAL A 169 -0.22 6.27 -5.40
CA VAL A 169 0.64 6.04 -4.23
C VAL A 169 0.98 7.38 -3.59
N PRO A 170 0.23 7.81 -2.57
CA PRO A 170 0.54 9.04 -1.85
C PRO A 170 1.89 8.90 -1.15
N ARG A 171 2.86 9.73 -1.54
CA ARG A 171 4.25 9.65 -1.06
C ARG A 171 4.36 9.69 0.46
N GLU A 172 3.56 10.54 1.10
CA GLU A 172 3.54 10.74 2.54
C GLU A 172 2.89 9.57 3.29
N CYS A 173 2.17 8.69 2.57
CA CYS A 173 1.45 7.56 3.14
C CYS A 173 2.16 6.22 2.93
N VAL A 174 3.40 6.22 2.45
CA VAL A 174 4.23 5.01 2.31
C VAL A 174 5.59 5.22 2.94
N GLY A 175 6.12 4.21 3.61
CA GLY A 175 7.39 4.30 4.32
C GLY A 175 8.29 3.09 4.18
N ASP A 176 9.55 3.27 4.53
CA ASP A 176 10.57 2.21 4.55
C ASP A 176 11.53 2.40 5.72
N ARG A 177 12.39 1.42 5.99
CA ARG A 177 13.43 1.45 7.05
C ARG A 177 14.59 2.36 6.72
N ALA A 178 14.81 2.64 5.44
CA ALA A 178 15.93 3.45 4.97
C ALA A 178 15.52 4.32 3.78
N GLN A 179 16.07 5.53 3.73
CA GLN A 179 15.68 6.54 2.74
C GLN A 179 16.07 6.15 1.31
N GLU A 180 17.27 5.58 1.11
CA GLU A 180 17.76 5.24 -0.22
C GLU A 180 16.88 4.17 -0.92
N PRO A 181 16.53 3.04 -0.29
CA PRO A 181 15.57 2.10 -0.87
C PRO A 181 14.18 2.71 -1.09
N HIS A 182 13.70 3.55 -0.16
CA HIS A 182 12.42 4.24 -0.28
C HIS A 182 12.37 5.09 -1.56
N GLU A 183 13.31 6.01 -1.73
CA GLU A 183 13.34 6.91 -2.91
C GLU A 183 13.57 6.16 -4.22
N ALA A 184 14.46 5.16 -4.24
CA ALA A 184 14.71 4.36 -5.42
C ALA A 184 13.46 3.60 -5.88
N ASN A 185 12.67 3.10 -4.92
CA ASN A 185 11.46 2.36 -5.24
C ASN A 185 10.27 3.28 -5.58
N LEU A 186 10.16 4.46 -4.97
CA LEU A 186 9.20 5.47 -5.43
C LEU A 186 9.49 5.91 -6.87
N PHE A 187 10.77 6.09 -7.21
CA PHE A 187 11.17 6.37 -8.60
C PHE A 187 10.76 5.25 -9.56
N ASP A 188 11.00 3.99 -9.20
CA ASP A 188 10.61 2.84 -10.02
C ASP A 188 9.10 2.70 -10.16
N ILE A 189 8.35 2.93 -9.06
CA ILE A 189 6.89 2.88 -9.03
C ILE A 189 6.33 3.95 -9.96
N GLN A 190 6.76 5.21 -9.82
CA GLN A 190 6.33 6.31 -10.67
C GLN A 190 6.64 6.07 -12.14
N ALA A 191 7.79 5.51 -12.43
CA ALA A 191 8.21 5.32 -13.80
C ALA A 191 7.47 4.20 -14.53
N LYS A 192 6.93 3.20 -13.82
CA LYS A 192 6.55 1.92 -14.44
C LYS A 192 5.23 1.32 -13.96
N TYR A 193 4.75 1.61 -12.75
CA TYR A 193 3.72 0.78 -12.12
C TYR A 193 2.50 1.54 -11.60
N ALA A 194 2.69 2.75 -11.07
CA ALA A 194 1.63 3.55 -10.45
C ALA A 194 1.99 5.02 -10.43
N ASP A 195 1.03 5.90 -10.25
CA ASP A 195 1.27 7.33 -10.10
C ASP A 195 1.61 7.66 -8.65
N VAL A 196 2.81 8.16 -8.39
CA VAL A 196 3.23 8.69 -7.10
C VAL A 196 2.76 10.14 -7.00
N VAL A 197 1.89 10.40 -6.04
CA VAL A 197 1.22 11.69 -5.85
C VAL A 197 1.42 12.18 -4.41
N SER A 198 0.96 13.40 -4.10
CA SER A 198 0.85 13.83 -2.71
C SER A 198 -0.42 13.28 -2.03
N ALA A 199 -0.43 13.24 -0.70
CA ALA A 199 -1.64 12.89 0.06
C ALA A 199 -2.80 13.87 -0.20
N GLU A 200 -2.49 15.15 -0.46
CA GLU A 200 -3.45 16.17 -0.85
C GLU A 200 -4.11 15.86 -2.19
N GLU A 201 -3.32 15.51 -3.21
CA GLU A 201 -3.83 15.11 -4.54
C GLU A 201 -4.71 13.87 -4.47
N ALA A 202 -4.32 12.86 -3.68
CA ALA A 202 -5.13 11.66 -3.46
C ALA A 202 -6.46 11.99 -2.76
N SER A 203 -6.44 12.84 -1.73
CA SER A 203 -7.64 13.30 -1.04
C SER A 203 -8.57 14.10 -1.96
N ALA A 204 -8.01 15.01 -2.77
CA ALA A 204 -8.78 15.78 -3.75
C ALA A 204 -9.46 14.87 -4.81
N TYR A 205 -8.78 13.79 -5.22
CA TYR A 205 -9.38 12.78 -6.10
C TYR A 205 -10.56 12.08 -5.42
N ILE A 206 -10.43 11.61 -4.17
CA ILE A 206 -11.52 11.00 -3.39
C ILE A 206 -12.72 11.93 -3.33
N GLU A 207 -12.53 13.18 -2.92
CA GLU A 207 -13.60 14.19 -2.84
C GLU A 207 -14.28 14.47 -4.20
N SER A 208 -13.49 14.44 -5.29
CA SER A 208 -14.03 14.66 -6.63
C SER A 208 -14.98 13.54 -7.06
N VAL A 209 -14.67 12.30 -6.68
CA VAL A 209 -15.50 11.11 -6.95
C VAL A 209 -16.77 11.14 -6.08
N ALA A 210 -16.64 11.44 -4.78
CA ALA A 210 -17.78 11.54 -3.87
C ALA A 210 -18.81 12.58 -4.34
N ARG A 211 -18.35 13.77 -4.77
CA ARG A 211 -19.23 14.82 -5.34
C ARG A 211 -20.00 14.37 -6.58
N LYS A 212 -19.36 13.58 -7.47
CA LYS A 212 -20.01 13.07 -8.68
C LYS A 212 -21.08 12.02 -8.37
N SER A 213 -20.83 11.16 -7.39
CA SER A 213 -21.77 10.12 -6.95
C SER A 213 -23.01 10.73 -6.28
N GLY A 214 -22.85 11.78 -5.46
CA GLY A 214 -23.95 12.50 -4.81
C GLY A 214 -24.80 13.38 -5.75
N ALA A 215 -24.28 13.74 -6.93
CA ALA A 215 -25.01 14.53 -7.94
C ALA A 215 -25.86 13.66 -8.88
N SER A 216 -25.85 12.33 -8.75
CA SER A 216 -26.54 11.37 -9.62
C SER A 216 -27.81 10.77 -8.99
N VAL A 217 -28.35 11.40 -7.91
CA VAL A 217 -29.60 11.00 -7.22
C VAL A 217 -30.71 11.99 -7.51
#